data_b05093f3eac1ba8f7be43086e80a8e86
#
_entry.id   b05093f3eac1ba8f7be43086e80a8e86
#
_cell.length_a   1.000
_cell.length_b   1.000
_cell.length_c   1.000
_cell.angle_alpha   90.00
_cell.angle_beta   90.00
_cell.angle_gamma   90.00
#
_symmetry.space_group_name_H-M   'P 1'
#
loop_
_entity.id
_entity.type
_entity.pdbx_description
1 polymer ?
#
loop_
_entity_poly.entity_id
_entity_poly.type
_entity_poly.pdbx_seq_one_letter_code
_entity_poly.pdbx_strand_id
1 'polypeptide(L)'
;MTISNDNMKLHAKEIINAADMFGVPSLKLEAEARLVEDTVITIENVMDLLVYAECKNCALLKEAAVDFIVDNKAEVIEKLSFANAPGALITEVLATIWRRELNEHIIDSSNLASLRISELRTKAHGKGVDVDGSRETLIAALKSAYEAELEAARAMPLPEYDDDDLLDDVDEESDEELEEE
;
A
#
# COMPACT_ATOMS: atom_id res chain seq x y z
N MET A 1 -5.18 -0.01 -36.58
CA MET A 1 -4.25 1.13 -36.35
C MET A 1 -3.47 0.77 -35.10
N THR A 2 -2.23 0.34 -35.25
CA THR A 2 -1.37 -0.07 -34.09
C THR A 2 -0.55 1.13 -33.67
N ILE A 3 -0.68 1.54 -32.43
CA ILE A 3 0.15 2.60 -31.84
C ILE A 3 1.56 2.02 -31.68
N SER A 4 2.59 2.75 -32.15
CA SER A 4 3.98 2.32 -31.99
C SER A 4 4.35 2.21 -30.51
N ASN A 5 5.14 1.19 -30.15
CA ASN A 5 5.58 0.91 -28.79
C ASN A 5 6.27 2.12 -28.13
N ASP A 6 7.05 2.87 -28.91
CA ASP A 6 7.74 4.09 -28.44
C ASP A 6 6.78 5.24 -28.12
N ASN A 7 5.69 5.37 -28.89
CA ASN A 7 4.66 6.36 -28.59
C ASN A 7 3.83 5.98 -27.37
N MET A 8 3.61 4.70 -27.11
CA MET A 8 2.97 4.25 -25.89
C MET A 8 3.78 4.59 -24.64
N LYS A 9 5.09 4.41 -24.69
CA LYS A 9 6.00 4.76 -23.59
C LYS A 9 5.98 6.25 -23.26
N LEU A 10 6.06 7.10 -24.28
CA LEU A 10 6.16 8.55 -24.11
C LEU A 10 4.84 9.19 -23.66
N HIS A 11 3.69 8.62 -24.05
CA HIS A 11 2.35 9.18 -23.88
C HIS A 11 1.38 8.26 -23.13
N ALA A 12 1.88 7.37 -22.26
CA ALA A 12 1.03 6.38 -21.60
C ALA A 12 -0.13 7.02 -20.81
N LYS A 13 0.12 8.10 -20.06
CA LYS A 13 -0.91 8.79 -19.28
C LYS A 13 -1.96 9.46 -20.17
N GLU A 14 -1.57 10.05 -21.28
CA GLU A 14 -2.48 10.67 -22.26
C GLU A 14 -3.32 9.59 -22.97
N ILE A 15 -2.72 8.45 -23.28
CA ILE A 15 -3.42 7.31 -23.88
C ILE A 15 -4.43 6.72 -22.91
N ILE A 16 -4.09 6.57 -21.63
CA ILE A 16 -5.03 6.12 -20.58
C ILE A 16 -6.23 7.08 -20.51
N ASN A 17 -6.00 8.39 -20.47
CA ASN A 17 -7.07 9.38 -20.45
C ASN A 17 -7.95 9.32 -21.69
N ALA A 18 -7.37 9.18 -22.89
CA ALA A 18 -8.11 9.04 -24.13
C ALA A 18 -8.90 7.73 -24.17
N ALA A 19 -8.31 6.63 -23.74
CA ALA A 19 -8.97 5.33 -23.67
C ALA A 19 -10.18 5.33 -22.75
N ASP A 20 -10.10 6.03 -21.58
CA ASP A 20 -11.24 6.23 -20.69
C ASP A 20 -12.34 7.07 -21.37
N MET A 21 -11.95 8.19 -22.01
CA MET A 21 -12.91 9.08 -22.64
C MET A 21 -13.65 8.42 -23.81
N PHE A 22 -12.97 7.58 -24.57
CA PHE A 22 -13.54 6.88 -25.74
C PHE A 22 -14.07 5.48 -25.42
N GLY A 23 -13.98 5.01 -24.16
CA GLY A 23 -14.47 3.69 -23.74
C GLY A 23 -13.74 2.52 -24.41
N VAL A 24 -12.41 2.59 -24.52
CA VAL A 24 -11.57 1.54 -25.11
C VAL A 24 -10.73 0.84 -24.05
N PRO A 25 -11.31 -0.14 -23.28
CA PRO A 25 -10.65 -0.74 -22.12
C PRO A 25 -9.34 -1.46 -22.48
N SER A 26 -9.28 -2.13 -23.64
CA SER A 26 -8.08 -2.85 -24.06
C SER A 26 -6.88 -1.93 -24.27
N LEU A 27 -7.11 -0.74 -24.82
CA LEU A 27 -6.06 0.27 -25.01
C LEU A 27 -5.60 0.83 -23.66
N LYS A 28 -6.54 1.04 -22.71
CA LYS A 28 -6.23 1.48 -21.36
C LYS A 28 -5.30 0.48 -20.66
N LEU A 29 -5.65 -0.81 -20.66
CA LEU A 29 -4.85 -1.87 -20.04
C LEU A 29 -3.45 -1.99 -20.65
N GLU A 30 -3.32 -1.87 -21.97
CA GLU A 30 -2.02 -1.90 -22.62
C GLU A 30 -1.17 -0.68 -22.26
N ALA A 31 -1.76 0.52 -22.24
CA ALA A 31 -1.06 1.74 -21.85
C ALA A 31 -0.67 1.74 -20.37
N GLU A 32 -1.51 1.19 -19.51
CA GLU A 32 -1.23 1.02 -18.08
C GLU A 32 -0.05 0.05 -17.84
N ALA A 33 -0.05 -1.10 -18.52
CA ALA A 33 1.05 -2.06 -18.41
C ALA A 33 2.38 -1.42 -18.83
N ARG A 34 2.40 -0.64 -19.91
CA ARG A 34 3.58 0.10 -20.33
C ARG A 34 4.01 1.18 -19.34
N LEU A 35 3.04 1.90 -18.76
CA LEU A 35 3.32 2.89 -17.74
C LEU A 35 4.03 2.27 -16.53
N VAL A 36 3.58 1.09 -16.08
CA VAL A 36 4.19 0.37 -14.97
C VAL A 36 5.59 -0.13 -15.31
N GLU A 37 5.78 -0.70 -16.52
CA GLU A 37 7.09 -1.19 -16.97
C GLU A 37 8.15 -0.08 -17.09
N ASP A 38 7.75 1.10 -17.53
CA ASP A 38 8.68 2.21 -17.84
C ASP A 38 8.84 3.21 -16.67
N THR A 39 7.97 3.16 -15.66
CA THR A 39 8.02 4.08 -14.53
C THR A 39 8.89 3.54 -13.40
N VAL A 40 9.94 4.27 -13.05
CA VAL A 40 10.69 3.99 -11.82
C VAL A 40 9.92 4.60 -10.64
N ILE A 41 9.40 3.73 -9.78
CA ILE A 41 8.71 4.15 -8.56
C ILE A 41 9.76 4.51 -7.51
N THR A 42 9.63 5.69 -6.90
CA THR A 42 10.52 6.22 -5.86
C THR A 42 9.69 6.78 -4.70
N ILE A 43 10.33 7.04 -3.56
CA ILE A 43 9.65 7.67 -2.41
C ILE A 43 9.01 9.01 -2.79
N GLU A 44 9.67 9.79 -3.65
CA GLU A 44 9.20 11.12 -4.04
C GLU A 44 7.96 11.07 -4.94
N ASN A 45 7.77 10.01 -5.74
CA ASN A 45 6.69 9.96 -6.74
C ASN A 45 5.59 8.94 -6.42
N VAL A 46 5.80 8.03 -5.47
CA VAL A 46 4.87 6.92 -5.21
C VAL A 46 3.46 7.39 -4.84
N MET A 47 3.34 8.49 -4.07
CA MET A 47 2.03 9.02 -3.68
C MET A 47 1.28 9.62 -4.87
N ASP A 48 1.97 10.38 -5.72
CA ASP A 48 1.38 10.96 -6.92
C ASP A 48 0.93 9.86 -7.90
N LEU A 49 1.73 8.79 -8.01
CA LEU A 49 1.38 7.62 -8.81
C LEU A 49 0.17 6.88 -8.24
N LEU A 50 0.12 6.72 -6.92
CA LEU A 50 -0.97 6.04 -6.23
C LEU A 50 -2.29 6.81 -6.36
N VAL A 51 -2.28 8.14 -6.12
CA VAL A 51 -3.45 9.01 -6.31
C VAL A 51 -3.89 9.01 -7.77
N TYR A 52 -2.95 9.10 -8.72
CA TYR A 52 -3.28 9.01 -10.14
C TYR A 52 -3.93 7.67 -10.49
N ALA A 53 -3.37 6.56 -9.99
CA ALA A 53 -3.89 5.22 -10.22
C ALA A 53 -5.33 5.06 -9.68
N GLU A 54 -5.60 5.60 -8.51
CA GLU A 54 -6.95 5.65 -7.92
C GLU A 54 -7.92 6.46 -8.76
N CYS A 55 -7.56 7.70 -9.10
CA CYS A 55 -8.41 8.60 -9.90
C CYS A 55 -8.71 8.06 -11.30
N LYS A 56 -7.80 7.28 -11.89
CA LYS A 56 -7.93 6.72 -13.23
C LYS A 56 -8.34 5.26 -13.25
N ASN A 57 -8.58 4.67 -12.08
CA ASN A 57 -8.87 3.25 -11.92
C ASN A 57 -7.84 2.37 -12.68
N CYS A 58 -6.56 2.64 -12.42
CA CYS A 58 -5.41 1.91 -12.97
C CYS A 58 -4.94 0.87 -11.95
N ALA A 59 -5.46 -0.35 -12.04
CA ALA A 59 -5.26 -1.40 -11.05
C ALA A 59 -3.81 -1.89 -10.96
N LEU A 60 -3.13 -2.05 -12.09
CA LEU A 60 -1.73 -2.50 -12.15
C LEU A 60 -0.77 -1.46 -11.56
N LEU A 61 -1.00 -0.17 -11.88
CA LEU A 61 -0.19 0.91 -11.33
C LEU A 61 -0.41 1.07 -9.83
N LYS A 62 -1.67 0.92 -9.38
CA LYS A 62 -2.03 0.93 -7.96
C LYS A 62 -1.32 -0.19 -7.21
N GLU A 63 -1.38 -1.42 -7.73
CA GLU A 63 -0.71 -2.59 -7.15
C GLU A 63 0.81 -2.36 -7.06
N ALA A 64 1.45 -1.93 -8.13
CA ALA A 64 2.88 -1.65 -8.14
C ALA A 64 3.29 -0.56 -7.13
N ALA A 65 2.51 0.51 -7.00
CA ALA A 65 2.75 1.56 -6.03
C ALA A 65 2.57 1.07 -4.59
N VAL A 66 1.51 0.29 -4.31
CA VAL A 66 1.27 -0.31 -3.00
C VAL A 66 2.38 -1.29 -2.63
N ASP A 67 2.81 -2.16 -3.55
CA ASP A 67 3.92 -3.09 -3.34
C ASP A 67 5.22 -2.35 -2.98
N PHE A 68 5.53 -1.27 -3.70
CA PHE A 68 6.68 -0.42 -3.38
C PHE A 68 6.60 0.16 -1.96
N ILE A 69 5.42 0.67 -1.55
CA ILE A 69 5.20 1.21 -0.20
C ILE A 69 5.41 0.14 0.86
N VAL A 70 4.89 -1.07 0.65
CA VAL A 70 5.02 -2.18 1.59
C VAL A 70 6.48 -2.63 1.73
N ASP A 71 7.19 -2.75 0.61
CA ASP A 71 8.60 -3.17 0.60
C ASP A 71 9.53 -2.13 1.24
N ASN A 72 9.16 -0.83 1.17
CA ASN A 72 9.92 0.29 1.71
C ASN A 72 9.24 0.97 2.92
N LYS A 73 8.39 0.25 3.66
CA LYS A 73 7.52 0.78 4.72
C LYS A 73 8.22 1.69 5.74
N ALA A 74 9.43 1.34 6.18
CA ALA A 74 10.17 2.13 7.16
C ALA A 74 10.50 3.53 6.63
N GLU A 75 11.01 3.61 5.40
CA GLU A 75 11.37 4.86 4.75
C GLU A 75 10.13 5.69 4.36
N VAL A 76 9.06 5.00 3.94
CA VAL A 76 7.77 5.61 3.63
C VAL A 76 7.17 6.30 4.85
N ILE A 77 7.11 5.63 6.00
CA ILE A 77 6.56 6.21 7.25
C ILE A 77 7.36 7.43 7.70
N GLU A 78 8.69 7.42 7.51
CA GLU A 78 9.56 8.53 7.92
C GLU A 78 9.47 9.74 6.99
N LYS A 79 9.36 9.52 5.68
CA LYS A 79 9.55 10.58 4.67
C LYS A 79 8.29 10.98 3.93
N LEU A 80 7.24 10.14 3.92
CA LEU A 80 6.07 10.37 3.09
C LEU A 80 5.00 11.16 3.83
N SER A 81 4.47 12.19 3.15
CA SER A 81 3.30 12.92 3.63
C SER A 81 2.03 12.36 2.97
N PHE A 82 1.09 11.92 3.79
CA PHE A 82 -0.22 11.43 3.34
C PHE A 82 -1.29 12.52 3.29
N ALA A 83 -0.92 13.80 3.50
CA ALA A 83 -1.85 14.92 3.64
C ALA A 83 -2.80 15.13 2.44
N ASN A 84 -2.37 14.73 1.23
CA ASN A 84 -3.14 14.91 -0.01
C ASN A 84 -3.79 13.59 -0.51
N ALA A 85 -3.69 12.51 0.25
CA ALA A 85 -4.25 11.23 -0.15
C ALA A 85 -5.66 11.04 0.42
N PRO A 86 -6.62 10.51 -0.36
CA PRO A 86 -7.94 10.14 0.15
C PRO A 86 -7.83 9.17 1.32
N GLY A 87 -8.59 9.39 2.39
CA GLY A 87 -8.53 8.55 3.60
C GLY A 87 -8.78 7.06 3.30
N ALA A 88 -9.71 6.75 2.39
CA ALA A 88 -9.95 5.38 1.95
C ALA A 88 -8.70 4.71 1.34
N LEU A 89 -7.91 5.46 0.56
CA LEU A 89 -6.67 4.97 -0.04
C LEU A 89 -5.59 4.68 1.02
N ILE A 90 -5.47 5.57 2.02
CA ILE A 90 -4.56 5.38 3.15
C ILE A 90 -4.94 4.12 3.93
N THR A 91 -6.24 3.94 4.21
CA THR A 91 -6.74 2.74 4.91
C THR A 91 -6.43 1.46 4.13
N GLU A 92 -6.58 1.47 2.81
CA GLU A 92 -6.25 0.32 1.95
C GLU A 92 -4.76 -0.02 1.97
N VAL A 93 -3.89 0.99 1.88
CA VAL A 93 -2.43 0.82 1.98
C VAL A 93 -2.05 0.22 3.34
N LEU A 94 -2.56 0.77 4.43
CA LEU A 94 -2.31 0.26 5.78
C LEU A 94 -2.82 -1.18 5.94
N ALA A 95 -4.03 -1.49 5.46
CA ALA A 95 -4.57 -2.84 5.49
C ALA A 95 -3.73 -3.83 4.67
N THR A 96 -3.09 -3.37 3.59
CA THR A 96 -2.21 -4.22 2.77
C THR A 96 -0.87 -4.47 3.47
N ILE A 97 -0.28 -3.45 4.11
CA ILE A 97 0.91 -3.59 4.95
C ILE A 97 0.64 -4.62 6.06
N TRP A 98 -0.46 -4.47 6.79
CA TRP A 98 -0.86 -5.39 7.86
C TRP A 98 -1.05 -6.82 7.35
N ARG A 99 -1.75 -7.02 6.23
CA ARG A 99 -1.96 -8.36 5.65
C ARG A 99 -0.64 -9.03 5.27
N ARG A 100 0.32 -8.28 4.73
CA ARG A 100 1.63 -8.82 4.36
C ARG A 100 2.43 -9.21 5.60
N GLU A 101 2.48 -8.38 6.62
CA GLU A 101 3.14 -8.69 7.90
C GLU A 101 2.53 -9.92 8.58
N LEU A 102 1.21 -10.02 8.62
CA LEU A 102 0.50 -11.20 9.12
C LEU A 102 0.90 -12.46 8.37
N ASN A 103 0.98 -12.42 7.05
CA ASN A 103 1.38 -13.56 6.23
C ASN A 103 2.86 -13.94 6.46
N GLU A 104 3.75 -12.97 6.60
CA GLU A 104 5.15 -13.23 6.94
C GLU A 104 5.27 -13.92 8.30
N HIS A 105 4.52 -13.48 9.31
CA HIS A 105 4.47 -14.13 10.62
C HIS A 105 3.90 -15.56 10.56
N ILE A 106 2.86 -15.80 9.78
CA ILE A 106 2.27 -17.14 9.58
C ILE A 106 3.28 -18.07 8.89
N ILE A 107 3.96 -17.62 7.86
CA ILE A 107 4.97 -18.38 7.13
C ILE A 107 6.16 -18.68 8.07
N ASP A 108 6.59 -17.72 8.87
CA ASP A 108 7.69 -17.89 9.83
C ASP A 108 7.32 -18.92 10.93
N SER A 109 6.08 -18.91 11.42
CA SER A 109 5.60 -19.89 12.39
C SER A 109 5.49 -21.32 11.82
N SER A 110 5.16 -21.46 10.53
CA SER A 110 5.05 -22.78 9.88
C SER A 110 6.40 -23.44 9.62
N ASN A 111 7.47 -22.65 9.44
CA ASN A 111 8.81 -23.14 9.13
C ASN A 111 9.70 -23.42 10.34
N LEU A 112 9.25 -23.15 11.57
CA LEU A 112 10.04 -23.34 12.77
C LEU A 112 10.58 -24.78 12.93
N ALA A 113 9.83 -25.79 12.46
CA ALA A 113 10.23 -27.17 12.53
C ALA A 113 11.42 -27.52 11.62
N SER A 114 11.74 -26.73 10.61
CA SER A 114 12.86 -26.94 9.70
C SER A 114 14.16 -26.23 10.13
N LEU A 115 14.06 -25.26 11.03
CA LEU A 115 15.18 -24.44 11.48
C LEU A 115 16.15 -25.21 12.37
N ARG A 116 17.43 -24.84 12.32
CA ARG A 116 18.45 -25.34 13.25
C ARG A 116 18.22 -24.76 14.65
N ILE A 117 18.73 -25.44 15.68
CA ILE A 117 18.57 -24.98 17.06
C ILE A 117 19.20 -23.60 17.31
N SER A 118 20.31 -23.29 16.63
CA SER A 118 20.94 -21.97 16.69
C SER A 118 20.03 -20.87 16.13
N GLU A 119 19.33 -21.15 15.03
CA GLU A 119 18.38 -20.22 14.40
C GLU A 119 17.13 -20.02 15.27
N LEU A 120 16.63 -21.12 15.87
CA LEU A 120 15.52 -21.05 16.83
C LEU A 120 15.88 -20.19 18.05
N ARG A 121 17.08 -20.32 18.59
CA ARG A 121 17.56 -19.49 19.70
C ARG A 121 17.69 -18.02 19.32
N THR A 122 18.21 -17.72 18.14
CA THR A 122 18.29 -16.34 17.62
C THR A 122 16.91 -15.72 17.50
N LYS A 123 15.94 -16.47 16.95
CA LYS A 123 14.54 -16.00 16.84
C LYS A 123 13.88 -15.83 18.21
N ALA A 124 14.09 -16.77 19.13
CA ALA A 124 13.56 -16.69 20.49
C ALA A 124 14.11 -15.46 21.23
N HIS A 125 15.41 -15.20 21.11
CA HIS A 125 16.02 -14.00 21.66
C HIS A 125 15.42 -12.71 21.07
N GLY A 126 15.22 -12.66 19.74
CA GLY A 126 14.61 -11.50 19.07
C GLY A 126 13.15 -11.25 19.48
N LYS A 127 12.44 -12.29 19.93
CA LYS A 127 11.06 -12.21 20.43
C LYS A 127 10.95 -12.09 21.96
N GLY A 128 12.08 -12.00 22.67
CA GLY A 128 12.09 -11.94 24.14
C GLY A 128 11.63 -13.24 24.81
N VAL A 129 11.69 -14.34 24.09
CA VAL A 129 11.35 -15.69 24.57
C VAL A 129 12.60 -16.35 25.15
N ASP A 130 12.43 -17.18 26.18
CA ASP A 130 13.55 -17.93 26.80
C ASP A 130 14.26 -18.78 25.74
N VAL A 131 15.58 -18.65 25.70
CA VAL A 131 16.45 -19.36 24.75
C VAL A 131 16.94 -20.69 25.28
N ASP A 132 16.72 -20.99 26.57
CA ASP A 132 17.10 -22.24 27.23
C ASP A 132 15.98 -23.27 27.11
N GLY A 133 16.31 -24.41 26.53
CA GLY A 133 15.36 -25.50 26.41
C GLY A 133 15.65 -26.47 25.26
N SER A 134 14.83 -27.50 25.17
CA SER A 134 14.87 -28.44 24.06
C SER A 134 14.36 -27.77 22.79
N ARG A 135 14.66 -28.38 21.64
CA ARG A 135 14.15 -27.88 20.33
C ARG A 135 12.62 -27.75 20.33
N GLU A 136 11.93 -28.73 20.91
CA GLU A 136 10.47 -28.76 20.98
C GLU A 136 9.92 -27.63 21.86
N THR A 137 10.57 -27.35 22.99
CA THR A 137 10.16 -26.23 23.87
C THR A 137 10.37 -24.88 23.21
N LEU A 138 11.48 -24.68 22.48
CA LEU A 138 11.74 -23.46 21.72
C LEU A 138 10.71 -23.26 20.60
N ILE A 139 10.37 -24.32 19.86
CA ILE A 139 9.34 -24.25 18.82
C ILE A 139 7.97 -23.92 19.41
N ALA A 140 7.59 -24.55 20.52
CA ALA A 140 6.31 -24.29 21.18
C ALA A 140 6.21 -22.84 21.70
N ALA A 141 7.26 -22.36 22.35
CA ALA A 141 7.33 -21.00 22.87
C ALA A 141 7.30 -19.93 21.76
N LEU A 142 8.03 -20.17 20.66
CA LEU A 142 8.00 -19.30 19.48
C LEU A 142 6.62 -19.29 18.83
N LYS A 143 5.96 -20.44 18.66
CA LYS A 143 4.59 -20.49 18.13
C LYS A 143 3.62 -19.69 18.99
N SER A 144 3.68 -19.86 20.30
CA SER A 144 2.83 -19.09 21.21
C SER A 144 3.09 -17.58 21.14
N ALA A 145 4.35 -17.15 20.98
CA ALA A 145 4.69 -15.76 20.81
C ALA A 145 4.14 -15.19 19.50
N TYR A 146 4.26 -15.92 18.39
CA TYR A 146 3.69 -15.52 17.10
C TYR A 146 2.16 -15.48 17.13
N GLU A 147 1.51 -16.44 17.78
CA GLU A 147 0.04 -16.46 17.95
C GLU A 147 -0.44 -15.26 18.77
N ALA A 148 0.27 -14.91 19.84
CA ALA A 148 -0.06 -13.75 20.67
C ALA A 148 0.11 -12.43 19.90
N GLU A 149 1.15 -12.27 19.09
CA GLU A 149 1.34 -11.11 18.22
C GLU A 149 0.24 -11.01 17.16
N LEU A 150 -0.14 -12.14 16.57
CA LEU A 150 -1.21 -12.21 15.59
C LEU A 150 -2.56 -11.82 16.19
N GLU A 151 -2.84 -12.27 17.42
CA GLU A 151 -4.07 -11.95 18.13
C GLU A 151 -4.10 -10.47 18.56
N ALA A 152 -2.98 -9.94 19.04
CA ALA A 152 -2.83 -8.52 19.34
C ALA A 152 -3.03 -7.64 18.11
N ALA A 153 -2.48 -8.05 16.95
CA ALA A 153 -2.67 -7.37 15.69
C ALA A 153 -4.13 -7.38 15.22
N ARG A 154 -4.84 -8.48 15.42
CA ARG A 154 -6.28 -8.60 15.09
C ARG A 154 -7.18 -7.79 16.01
N ALA A 155 -6.75 -7.59 17.25
CA ALA A 155 -7.52 -6.85 18.26
C ALA A 155 -7.35 -5.33 18.14
N MET A 156 -6.39 -4.83 17.35
CA MET A 156 -6.27 -3.39 17.10
C MET A 156 -7.43 -2.92 16.22
N PRO A 157 -8.29 -2.01 16.70
CA PRO A 157 -9.34 -1.42 15.87
C PRO A 157 -8.67 -0.63 14.74
N LEU A 158 -9.16 -0.82 13.52
CA LEU A 158 -8.83 0.10 12.42
C LEU A 158 -9.26 1.50 12.85
N PRO A 159 -8.47 2.55 12.57
CA PRO A 159 -8.87 3.90 12.87
C PRO A 159 -10.21 4.17 12.18
N GLU A 160 -11.26 4.40 12.99
CA GLU A 160 -12.52 4.93 12.48
C GLU A 160 -12.24 6.38 12.07
N TYR A 161 -12.26 6.64 10.78
CA TYR A 161 -12.29 8.00 10.27
C TYR A 161 -13.74 8.46 10.31
N ASP A 162 -14.04 9.40 11.19
CA ASP A 162 -15.30 10.13 11.16
C ASP A 162 -15.30 10.98 9.89
N ASP A 163 -16.12 10.60 8.93
CA ASP A 163 -16.34 11.34 7.66
C ASP A 163 -17.03 12.69 7.88
N ASP A 164 -17.40 13.03 9.13
CA ASP A 164 -18.18 14.23 9.46
C ASP A 164 -17.36 15.54 9.50
N ASP A 165 -16.01 15.47 9.49
CA ASP A 165 -15.17 16.68 9.57
C ASP A 165 -14.83 17.32 8.21
N LEU A 166 -15.36 16.81 7.09
CA LEU A 166 -15.04 17.31 5.74
C LEU A 166 -16.08 18.23 5.10
N LEU A 167 -17.15 18.63 5.82
CA LEU A 167 -18.25 19.40 5.21
C LEU A 167 -18.42 20.85 5.71
N ASP A 168 -17.52 21.40 6.55
CA ASP A 168 -17.77 22.69 7.19
C ASP A 168 -16.94 23.88 6.68
N ASP A 169 -16.33 23.82 5.48
CA ASP A 169 -15.70 25.02 4.90
C ASP A 169 -16.08 25.20 3.41
N VAL A 170 -17.38 25.30 3.11
CA VAL A 170 -17.84 25.97 1.88
C VAL A 170 -18.25 27.38 2.28
N ASP A 171 -17.27 28.26 2.36
CA ASP A 171 -17.51 29.68 2.46
C ASP A 171 -18.33 30.16 1.23
N GLU A 172 -19.58 30.45 1.49
CA GLU A 172 -20.42 31.28 0.63
C GLU A 172 -19.79 32.68 0.56
N GLU A 173 -18.86 32.92 -0.35
CA GLU A 173 -18.52 34.29 -0.76
C GLU A 173 -19.46 34.74 -1.85
N SER A 174 -20.53 35.40 -1.40
CA SER A 174 -21.07 36.68 -1.75
C SER A 174 -21.03 37.10 -3.24
N ASP A 175 -22.21 37.02 -3.83
CA ASP A 175 -22.67 37.89 -4.95
C ASP A 175 -22.46 39.37 -4.59
N GLU A 176 -21.44 40.02 -5.11
CA GLU A 176 -21.39 41.45 -5.24
C GLU A 176 -22.03 41.86 -6.57
N GLU A 177 -23.21 42.41 -6.39
CA GLU A 177 -23.96 43.19 -7.38
C GLU A 177 -23.08 44.28 -8.02
N LEU A 178 -22.90 44.20 -9.32
CA LEU A 178 -22.50 45.36 -10.14
C LEU A 178 -23.77 46.07 -10.57
N GLU A 179 -24.19 47.06 -9.78
CA GLU A 179 -25.08 48.11 -10.27
C GLU A 179 -24.29 49.14 -11.08
N GLU A 180 -24.94 49.52 -12.17
CA GLU A 180 -24.63 50.46 -13.20
C GLU A 180 -24.19 51.87 -12.71
N GLU A 181 -23.26 52.49 -13.45
CA GLU A 181 -23.46 53.82 -14.01
C GLU A 181 -22.58 54.04 -15.26
#